data_bf157d3f90d727b0537c7ae653da9288
#
_entry.id   bf157d3f90d727b0537c7ae653da9288
#
_cell.length_a   1.000
_cell.length_b   1.000
_cell.length_c   1.000
_cell.angle_alpha   90.00
_cell.angle_beta   90.00
_cell.angle_gamma   90.00
#
_symmetry.space_group_name_H-M   'P 1'
#
loop_
_entity.id
_entity.type
_entity.pdbx_description
1 polymer ?
#
loop_
_entity_poly.entity_id
_entity_poly.type
_entity_poly.pdbx_seq_one_letter_code
_entity_poly.pdbx_strand_id
1 'polypeptide(L)'
;KESSRKTIYEIKDTMFLFWYKFVRPNYSNIQMGLGHIIYDQYVKPKISDYMGYVFEKMSTEYLYQKQVFLTLPFIPEKIGTWWGNDPTRKEEAEIDIVAINSDSCLLCECKWRNKELDSRVLTVLNSRKDIFKYKNKSLMAFSKSGFTEDAIEYAKNNDIRLVSFEMM
;
A
#
# COMPACT_ATOMS: atom_id res chain seq x y z
N LYS A 1 -8.71 20.87 -5.87
CA LYS A 1 -10.05 21.07 -5.27
C LYS A 1 -10.37 19.83 -4.49
N GLU A 2 -10.39 19.93 -3.18
CA GLU A 2 -10.93 18.88 -2.31
C GLU A 2 -12.42 18.72 -2.65
N SER A 3 -12.77 17.59 -3.24
CA SER A 3 -14.19 17.23 -3.45
C SER A 3 -14.71 16.68 -2.12
N SER A 4 -15.27 17.54 -1.31
CA SER A 4 -15.69 17.29 0.08
C SER A 4 -17.00 16.49 0.23
N ARG A 5 -17.42 15.67 -0.73
CA ARG A 5 -18.76 15.05 -0.69
C ARG A 5 -18.83 13.62 -0.19
N LYS A 6 -17.72 12.96 0.11
CA LYS A 6 -17.74 11.64 0.75
C LYS A 6 -16.67 11.57 1.82
N THR A 7 -17.06 11.77 3.07
CA THR A 7 -16.20 11.47 4.21
C THR A 7 -16.22 9.96 4.41
N ILE A 8 -15.06 9.33 4.30
CA ILE A 8 -14.87 7.91 4.61
C ILE A 8 -14.33 7.83 6.03
N TYR A 9 -15.03 7.08 6.89
CA TYR A 9 -14.56 6.78 8.24
C TYR A 9 -13.86 5.42 8.21
N GLU A 10 -12.69 5.36 8.82
CA GLU A 10 -11.83 4.19 8.82
C GLU A 10 -11.40 3.86 10.25
N ILE A 11 -11.36 2.57 10.60
CA ILE A 11 -10.77 2.11 11.85
C ILE A 11 -9.25 2.10 11.66
N LYS A 12 -8.54 3.05 12.31
CA LYS A 12 -7.08 3.16 12.18
C LYS A 12 -6.33 2.00 12.81
N ASP A 13 -6.79 1.54 13.97
CA ASP A 13 -6.17 0.43 14.68
C ASP A 13 -6.46 -0.89 13.96
N THR A 14 -5.39 -1.55 13.52
CA THR A 14 -5.49 -2.78 12.75
C THR A 14 -6.01 -3.96 13.58
N MET A 15 -5.72 -4.02 14.89
CA MET A 15 -6.26 -5.07 15.77
C MET A 15 -7.79 -4.90 15.93
N PHE A 16 -8.28 -3.68 16.15
CA PHE A 16 -9.72 -3.42 16.18
C PHE A 16 -10.38 -3.72 14.85
N LEU A 17 -9.73 -3.37 13.72
CA LEU A 17 -10.23 -3.72 12.39
C LEU A 17 -10.35 -5.24 12.22
N PHE A 18 -9.33 -6.02 12.64
CA PHE A 18 -9.38 -7.48 12.64
C PHE A 18 -10.54 -7.99 13.49
N TRP A 19 -10.68 -7.45 14.71
CA TRP A 19 -11.73 -7.86 15.62
C TRP A 19 -13.13 -7.61 15.05
N TYR A 20 -13.39 -6.40 14.50
CA TYR A 20 -14.67 -6.06 13.89
C TYR A 20 -14.96 -6.87 12.61
N LYS A 21 -13.93 -7.15 11.82
CA LYS A 21 -14.07 -7.86 10.55
C LYS A 21 -14.29 -9.36 10.74
N PHE A 22 -13.60 -9.99 11.70
CA PHE A 22 -13.54 -11.45 11.82
C PHE A 22 -14.07 -12.00 13.12
N VAL A 23 -13.82 -11.35 14.26
CA VAL A 23 -14.14 -11.88 15.58
C VAL A 23 -15.56 -11.52 15.96
N ARG A 24 -15.93 -10.25 15.93
CA ARG A 24 -17.24 -9.77 16.36
C ARG A 24 -18.42 -10.45 15.64
N PRO A 25 -18.45 -10.60 14.32
CA PRO A 25 -19.55 -11.28 13.62
C PRO A 25 -19.72 -12.75 14.01
N ASN A 26 -18.65 -13.37 14.50
CA ASN A 26 -18.60 -14.79 14.82
C ASN A 26 -18.47 -15.05 16.34
N TYR A 27 -18.69 -14.03 17.17
CA TYR A 27 -18.34 -14.06 18.58
C TYR A 27 -19.01 -15.22 19.34
N SER A 28 -20.32 -15.45 19.13
CA SER A 28 -21.05 -16.54 19.78
C SER A 28 -20.51 -17.92 19.42
N ASN A 29 -20.15 -18.13 18.15
CA ASN A 29 -19.55 -19.40 17.71
C ASN A 29 -18.17 -19.63 18.31
N ILE A 30 -17.39 -18.56 18.43
CA ILE A 30 -16.05 -18.61 19.05
C ILE A 30 -16.18 -18.96 20.54
N GLN A 31 -17.17 -18.38 21.27
CA GLN A 31 -17.44 -18.72 22.66
C GLN A 31 -17.87 -20.17 22.85
N MET A 32 -18.55 -20.76 21.88
CA MET A 32 -18.89 -22.20 21.87
C MET A 32 -17.68 -23.12 21.55
N GLY A 33 -16.47 -22.58 21.44
CA GLY A 33 -15.28 -23.38 21.13
C GLY A 33 -15.06 -23.68 19.65
N LEU A 34 -15.85 -23.07 18.75
CA LEU A 34 -15.77 -23.31 17.30
C LEU A 34 -14.77 -22.39 16.58
N GLY A 35 -13.82 -21.79 17.30
CA GLY A 35 -12.85 -20.82 16.77
C GLY A 35 -12.06 -21.34 15.58
N HIS A 36 -11.66 -22.63 15.57
CA HIS A 36 -10.92 -23.24 14.46
C HIS A 36 -11.76 -23.32 13.18
N ILE A 37 -13.05 -23.62 13.29
CA ILE A 37 -13.99 -23.65 12.14
C ILE A 37 -14.17 -22.24 11.58
N ILE A 38 -14.35 -21.26 12.47
CA ILE A 38 -14.47 -19.86 12.08
C ILE A 38 -13.19 -19.38 11.37
N TYR A 39 -12.01 -19.75 11.89
CA TYR A 39 -10.74 -19.42 11.24
C TYR A 39 -10.67 -19.99 9.83
N ASP A 40 -10.91 -21.29 9.66
CA ASP A 40 -10.77 -21.94 8.34
C ASP A 40 -11.78 -21.42 7.31
N GLN A 41 -13.02 -21.15 7.73
CA GLN A 41 -14.11 -20.76 6.82
C GLN A 41 -14.18 -19.26 6.54
N TYR A 42 -13.87 -18.41 7.52
CA TYR A 42 -14.14 -16.97 7.43
C TYR A 42 -12.87 -16.09 7.50
N VAL A 43 -11.83 -16.53 8.19
CA VAL A 43 -10.59 -15.74 8.33
C VAL A 43 -9.58 -16.09 7.25
N LYS A 44 -9.22 -17.36 7.17
CA LYS A 44 -8.17 -17.86 6.26
C LYS A 44 -8.35 -17.47 4.79
N PRO A 45 -9.56 -17.50 4.20
CA PRO A 45 -9.76 -17.07 2.81
C PRO A 45 -9.57 -15.57 2.58
N LYS A 46 -9.69 -14.75 3.62
CA LYS A 46 -9.66 -13.28 3.55
C LYS A 46 -8.47 -12.64 4.25
N ILE A 47 -7.63 -13.45 4.90
CA ILE A 47 -6.51 -12.91 5.70
C ILE A 47 -5.46 -12.22 4.81
N SER A 48 -5.27 -12.70 3.58
CA SER A 48 -4.32 -12.09 2.66
C SER A 48 -4.71 -10.66 2.26
N ASP A 49 -5.99 -10.44 1.97
CA ASP A 49 -6.52 -9.10 1.64
C ASP A 49 -6.43 -8.16 2.85
N TYR A 50 -6.78 -8.70 4.04
CA TYR A 50 -6.63 -7.94 5.28
C TYR A 50 -5.16 -7.55 5.53
N MET A 51 -4.23 -8.47 5.32
CA MET A 51 -2.80 -8.22 5.48
C MET A 51 -2.25 -7.27 4.42
N GLY A 52 -2.83 -7.23 3.22
CA GLY A 52 -2.52 -6.21 2.22
C GLY A 52 -2.74 -4.81 2.77
N TYR A 53 -3.93 -4.57 3.29
CA TYR A 53 -4.27 -3.29 3.96
C TYR A 53 -3.33 -2.97 5.14
N VAL A 54 -3.04 -3.96 6.01
CA VAL A 54 -2.10 -3.78 7.12
C VAL A 54 -0.71 -3.39 6.61
N PHE A 55 -0.26 -4.03 5.52
CA PHE A 55 1.06 -3.76 4.93
C PHE A 55 1.16 -2.34 4.36
N GLU A 56 0.11 -1.82 3.74
CA GLU A 56 0.05 -0.41 3.29
C GLU A 56 0.20 0.55 4.47
N LYS A 57 -0.46 0.27 5.60
CA LYS A 57 -0.31 1.05 6.84
C LYS A 57 1.12 0.98 7.38
N MET A 58 1.71 -0.22 7.46
CA MET A 58 3.09 -0.41 7.90
C MET A 58 4.07 0.32 6.98
N SER A 59 3.85 0.26 5.65
CA SER A 59 4.69 0.96 4.67
C SER A 59 4.58 2.48 4.82
N THR A 60 3.38 2.98 5.16
CA THR A 60 3.18 4.39 5.46
C THR A 60 3.92 4.79 6.74
N GLU A 61 3.82 4.00 7.81
CA GLU A 61 4.54 4.23 9.07
C GLU A 61 6.06 4.16 8.88
N TYR A 62 6.54 3.25 8.04
CA TYR A 62 7.95 3.16 7.67
C TYR A 62 8.47 4.49 7.06
N LEU A 63 7.69 5.13 6.19
CA LEU A 63 8.06 6.43 5.62
C LEU A 63 8.16 7.54 6.68
N TYR A 64 7.43 7.43 7.80
CA TYR A 64 7.50 8.38 8.91
C TYR A 64 8.65 8.12 9.89
N GLN A 65 9.35 7.00 9.81
CA GLN A 65 10.54 6.77 10.63
C GLN A 65 11.61 7.82 10.29
N LYS A 66 12.16 8.48 11.30
CA LYS A 66 13.10 9.61 11.12
C LYS A 66 14.25 9.29 10.16
N GLN A 67 14.87 8.12 10.31
CA GLN A 67 15.99 7.68 9.47
C GLN A 67 15.59 7.49 8.01
N VAL A 68 14.36 7.04 7.74
CA VAL A 68 13.82 6.84 6.40
C VAL A 68 13.40 8.18 5.82
N PHE A 69 12.65 8.97 6.60
CA PHE A 69 12.11 10.26 6.20
C PHE A 69 13.21 11.22 5.68
N LEU A 70 14.38 11.22 6.35
CA LEU A 70 15.55 12.02 5.94
C LEU A 70 16.23 11.53 4.67
N THR A 71 15.96 10.31 4.20
CA THR A 71 16.50 9.75 2.94
C THR A 71 15.52 9.86 1.77
N LEU A 72 14.33 10.41 2.00
CA LEU A 72 13.38 10.65 0.92
C LEU A 72 13.89 11.74 -0.04
N PRO A 73 13.49 11.72 -1.30
CA PRO A 73 13.96 12.69 -2.30
C PRO A 73 13.53 14.13 -2.00
N PHE A 74 12.58 14.30 -1.10
CA PHE A 74 12.10 15.59 -0.58
C PHE A 74 11.42 15.39 0.77
N ILE A 75 11.19 16.46 1.51
CA ILE A 75 10.43 16.43 2.76
C ILE A 75 8.93 16.52 2.44
N PRO A 76 8.14 15.48 2.69
CA PRO A 76 6.70 15.49 2.44
C PRO A 76 5.95 16.44 3.40
N GLU A 77 5.00 17.18 2.87
CA GLU A 77 4.01 17.94 3.66
C GLU A 77 2.77 17.09 3.98
N LYS A 78 2.42 16.16 3.06
CA LYS A 78 1.29 15.23 3.21
C LYS A 78 1.66 13.86 2.69
N ILE A 79 1.21 12.82 3.41
CA ILE A 79 1.27 11.42 2.97
C ILE A 79 -0.14 10.82 3.11
N GLY A 80 -0.59 10.11 2.10
CA GLY A 80 -1.91 9.46 2.08
C GLY A 80 -2.08 8.55 0.87
N THR A 81 -3.26 7.98 0.71
CA THR A 81 -3.66 7.18 -0.47
C THR A 81 -4.28 8.09 -1.53
N TRP A 82 -4.11 7.75 -2.80
CA TRP A 82 -4.76 8.44 -3.90
C TRP A 82 -5.58 7.47 -4.73
N TRP A 83 -6.79 7.88 -5.09
CA TRP A 83 -7.63 7.19 -6.07
C TRP A 83 -8.26 8.20 -7.03
N GLY A 84 -8.43 7.80 -8.28
CA GLY A 84 -8.97 8.65 -9.32
C GLY A 84 -8.97 7.95 -10.67
N ASN A 85 -9.20 8.70 -11.73
CA ASN A 85 -9.16 8.18 -13.08
C ASN A 85 -7.76 8.31 -13.68
N ASP A 86 -7.25 7.24 -14.28
CA ASP A 86 -6.10 7.26 -15.17
C ASP A 86 -6.59 7.67 -16.59
N PRO A 87 -6.29 8.88 -17.04
CA PRO A 87 -6.78 9.36 -18.35
C PRO A 87 -6.15 8.61 -19.53
N THR A 88 -4.95 8.02 -19.33
CA THR A 88 -4.22 7.29 -20.37
C THR A 88 -4.83 5.91 -20.58
N ARG A 89 -5.19 5.23 -19.50
CA ARG A 89 -5.78 3.88 -19.53
C ARG A 89 -7.30 3.89 -19.55
N LYS A 90 -7.93 5.05 -19.28
CA LYS A 90 -9.38 5.23 -19.15
C LYS A 90 -10.02 4.30 -18.12
N GLU A 91 -9.33 4.06 -17.02
CA GLU A 91 -9.75 3.19 -15.91
C GLU A 91 -9.59 3.91 -14.56
N GLU A 92 -10.29 3.43 -13.55
CA GLU A 92 -10.05 3.86 -12.17
C GLU A 92 -8.68 3.33 -11.73
N ALA A 93 -7.90 4.18 -11.07
CA ALA A 93 -6.58 3.86 -10.57
C ALA A 93 -6.46 4.24 -9.11
N GLU A 94 -5.75 3.41 -8.35
CA GLU A 94 -5.39 3.65 -6.98
C GLU A 94 -3.87 3.60 -6.86
N ILE A 95 -3.32 4.47 -6.00
CA ILE A 95 -1.92 4.44 -5.59
C ILE A 95 -1.91 4.33 -4.08
N ASP A 96 -1.30 3.27 -3.59
CA ASP A 96 -1.38 2.85 -2.19
C ASP A 96 -0.85 3.94 -1.26
N ILE A 97 0.29 4.56 -1.61
CA ILE A 97 0.85 5.68 -0.85
C ILE A 97 1.33 6.78 -1.80
N VAL A 98 0.89 8.00 -1.55
CA VAL A 98 1.34 9.20 -2.24
C VAL A 98 1.85 10.20 -1.20
N ALA A 99 3.12 10.58 -1.30
CA ALA A 99 3.70 11.64 -0.50
C ALA A 99 3.95 12.86 -1.39
N ILE A 100 3.58 14.05 -0.92
CA ILE A 100 3.64 15.28 -1.71
C ILE A 100 4.17 16.47 -0.90
N ASN A 101 4.77 17.42 -1.63
CA ASN A 101 4.95 18.80 -1.20
C ASN A 101 4.52 19.75 -2.34
N SER A 102 4.97 21.00 -2.34
CA SER A 102 4.57 22.03 -3.30
C SER A 102 4.88 21.66 -4.77
N ASP A 103 5.98 20.97 -5.06
CA ASP A 103 6.48 20.72 -6.42
C ASP A 103 6.93 19.27 -6.68
N SER A 104 6.85 18.41 -5.69
CA SER A 104 7.34 17.04 -5.75
C SER A 104 6.30 16.03 -5.28
N CYS A 105 6.32 14.83 -5.87
CA CYS A 105 5.54 13.69 -5.40
C CYS A 105 6.37 12.41 -5.40
N LEU A 106 6.08 11.55 -4.44
CA LEU A 106 6.54 10.16 -4.35
C LEU A 106 5.33 9.26 -4.43
N LEU A 107 5.33 8.34 -5.38
CA LEU A 107 4.27 7.35 -5.58
C LEU A 107 4.80 5.98 -5.14
N CYS A 108 4.04 5.30 -4.29
CA CYS A 108 4.44 3.99 -3.78
C CYS A 108 3.37 2.94 -4.09
N GLU A 109 3.84 1.74 -4.41
CA GLU A 109 3.01 0.53 -4.58
C GLU A 109 3.39 -0.48 -3.51
N CYS A 110 2.40 -1.12 -2.87
CA CYS A 110 2.58 -2.09 -1.79
C CYS A 110 2.02 -3.45 -2.20
N LYS A 111 2.82 -4.53 -2.08
CA LYS A 111 2.37 -5.88 -2.44
C LYS A 111 2.62 -6.88 -1.33
N TRP A 112 1.53 -7.30 -0.67
CA TRP A 112 1.52 -8.39 0.30
C TRP A 112 1.17 -9.70 -0.38
N ARG A 113 2.18 -10.38 -0.93
CA ARG A 113 2.02 -11.67 -1.63
C ARG A 113 3.13 -12.63 -1.20
N ASN A 114 2.88 -13.95 -1.31
CA ASN A 114 3.91 -14.98 -1.11
C ASN A 114 4.82 -15.17 -2.34
N LYS A 115 4.58 -14.39 -3.40
CA LYS A 115 5.39 -14.35 -4.64
C LYS A 115 6.11 -13.01 -4.72
N GLU A 116 7.35 -13.03 -5.18
CA GLU A 116 8.13 -11.83 -5.46
C GLU A 116 7.40 -10.87 -6.43
N LEU A 117 7.65 -9.59 -6.25
CA LEU A 117 7.12 -8.55 -7.13
C LEU A 117 7.92 -8.51 -8.43
N ASP A 118 7.23 -8.63 -9.56
CA ASP A 118 7.81 -8.63 -10.90
C ASP A 118 7.80 -7.22 -11.54
N SER A 119 8.57 -7.06 -12.63
CA SER A 119 8.72 -5.79 -13.35
C SER A 119 7.42 -5.21 -13.90
N ARG A 120 6.39 -6.03 -14.16
CA ARG A 120 5.08 -5.57 -14.67
C ARG A 120 4.40 -4.62 -13.69
N VAL A 121 4.50 -4.90 -12.38
CA VAL A 121 3.95 -4.03 -11.34
C VAL A 121 4.65 -2.67 -11.36
N LEU A 122 5.98 -2.67 -11.47
CA LEU A 122 6.78 -1.44 -11.54
C LEU A 122 6.51 -0.65 -12.83
N THR A 123 6.26 -1.33 -13.94
CA THR A 123 5.89 -0.69 -15.21
C THR A 123 4.56 0.05 -15.08
N VAL A 124 3.57 -0.56 -14.41
CA VAL A 124 2.28 0.09 -14.12
C VAL A 124 2.49 1.30 -13.23
N LEU A 125 3.22 1.15 -12.12
CA LEU A 125 3.52 2.26 -11.21
C LEU A 125 4.22 3.41 -11.95
N ASN A 126 5.21 3.09 -12.78
CA ASN A 126 5.96 4.08 -13.56
C ASN A 126 5.06 4.85 -14.54
N SER A 127 4.12 4.17 -15.22
CA SER A 127 3.18 4.82 -16.13
C SER A 127 2.22 5.78 -15.41
N ARG A 128 1.91 5.52 -14.14
CA ARG A 128 1.03 6.37 -13.32
C ARG A 128 1.64 7.72 -12.95
N LYS A 129 2.94 7.93 -13.14
CA LYS A 129 3.58 9.25 -12.96
C LYS A 129 2.91 10.34 -13.81
N ASP A 130 2.38 9.98 -14.96
CA ASP A 130 1.81 10.94 -15.92
C ASP A 130 0.44 11.46 -15.48
N ILE A 131 -0.20 10.80 -14.51
CA ILE A 131 -1.43 11.29 -13.88
C ILE A 131 -1.19 12.58 -13.09
N PHE A 132 0.03 12.72 -12.54
CA PHE A 132 0.38 13.80 -11.61
C PHE A 132 1.15 14.92 -12.29
N LYS A 133 0.77 16.18 -11.98
CA LYS A 133 1.36 17.39 -12.56
C LYS A 133 2.46 18.01 -11.68
N TYR A 134 3.18 17.17 -10.91
CA TYR A 134 4.34 17.63 -10.15
C TYR A 134 5.59 17.71 -11.03
N LYS A 135 6.49 18.65 -10.68
CA LYS A 135 7.76 18.86 -11.39
C LYS A 135 8.69 17.67 -11.17
N ASN A 136 8.81 17.23 -9.92
CA ASN A 136 9.66 16.12 -9.52
C ASN A 136 8.79 14.93 -9.11
N LYS A 137 9.07 13.76 -9.67
CA LYS A 137 8.28 12.55 -9.44
C LYS A 137 9.21 11.40 -9.13
N SER A 138 9.05 10.80 -7.97
CA SER A 138 9.83 9.66 -7.50
C SER A 138 8.94 8.45 -7.29
N LEU A 139 9.52 7.26 -7.35
CA LEU A 139 8.79 6.00 -7.20
C LEU A 139 9.43 5.14 -6.13
N MET A 140 8.58 4.39 -5.42
CA MET A 140 9.00 3.39 -4.45
C MET A 140 8.06 2.18 -4.50
N ALA A 141 8.58 0.99 -4.29
CA ALA A 141 7.76 -0.20 -4.20
C ALA A 141 8.11 -1.01 -2.95
N PHE A 142 7.06 -1.45 -2.25
CA PHE A 142 7.15 -2.29 -1.07
C PHE A 142 6.69 -3.71 -1.41
N SER A 143 7.45 -4.72 -1.02
CA SER A 143 7.12 -6.12 -1.24
C SER A 143 7.35 -6.97 -0.01
N LYS A 144 6.36 -7.83 0.32
CA LYS A 144 6.50 -8.83 1.38
C LYS A 144 7.63 -9.83 1.08
N SER A 145 7.66 -10.36 -0.14
CA SER A 145 8.50 -11.50 -0.52
C SER A 145 9.71 -11.12 -1.38
N GLY A 146 10.06 -9.82 -1.42
CA GLY A 146 11.16 -9.34 -2.24
C GLY A 146 10.77 -9.11 -3.71
N PHE A 147 11.77 -9.10 -4.59
CA PHE A 147 11.67 -8.65 -5.97
C PHE A 147 12.39 -9.64 -6.88
N THR A 148 11.82 -9.91 -8.04
CA THR A 148 12.47 -10.71 -9.08
C THR A 148 13.66 -9.98 -9.70
N GLU A 149 14.59 -10.70 -10.33
CA GLU A 149 15.77 -10.09 -10.98
C GLU A 149 15.37 -9.05 -12.03
N ASP A 150 14.34 -9.33 -12.84
CA ASP A 150 13.82 -8.38 -13.82
C ASP A 150 13.20 -7.13 -13.18
N ALA A 151 12.59 -7.26 -12.00
CA ALA A 151 12.10 -6.10 -11.26
C ALA A 151 13.24 -5.25 -10.71
N ILE A 152 14.30 -5.87 -10.20
CA ILE A 152 15.48 -5.17 -9.69
C ILE A 152 16.17 -4.40 -10.84
N GLU A 153 16.35 -5.04 -11.99
CA GLU A 153 16.94 -4.40 -13.17
C GLU A 153 16.06 -3.24 -13.67
N TYR A 154 14.74 -3.47 -13.77
CA TYR A 154 13.81 -2.42 -14.17
C TYR A 154 13.84 -1.23 -13.21
N ALA A 155 13.85 -1.50 -11.91
CA ALA A 155 13.88 -0.46 -10.87
C ALA A 155 15.16 0.39 -10.97
N LYS A 156 16.32 -0.24 -11.18
CA LYS A 156 17.61 0.46 -11.38
C LYS A 156 17.58 1.37 -12.61
N ASN A 157 17.02 0.90 -13.72
CA ASN A 157 16.96 1.66 -14.98
C ASN A 157 15.94 2.81 -14.94
N ASN A 158 14.97 2.79 -13.99
CA ASN A 158 13.90 3.78 -13.89
C ASN A 158 13.92 4.57 -12.58
N ASP A 159 14.99 4.47 -11.79
CA ASP A 159 15.17 5.15 -10.50
C ASP A 159 13.99 4.88 -9.51
N ILE A 160 13.62 3.60 -9.36
CA ILE A 160 12.59 3.16 -8.43
C ILE A 160 13.25 2.57 -7.19
N ARG A 161 12.94 3.11 -6.01
CA ARG A 161 13.43 2.56 -4.75
C ARG A 161 12.63 1.30 -4.38
N LEU A 162 13.33 0.20 -4.09
CA LEU A 162 12.74 -1.06 -3.66
C LEU A 162 12.95 -1.27 -2.16
N VAL A 163 11.89 -1.66 -1.46
CA VAL A 163 11.91 -1.94 -0.02
C VAL A 163 11.22 -3.28 0.23
N SER A 164 11.97 -4.27 0.71
CA SER A 164 11.38 -5.54 1.16
C SER A 164 10.87 -5.42 2.60
N PHE A 165 9.94 -6.29 2.99
CA PHE A 165 9.42 -6.33 4.37
C PHE A 165 10.53 -6.51 5.41
N GLU A 166 11.57 -7.26 5.09
CA GLU A 166 12.72 -7.49 5.99
C GLU A 166 13.56 -6.23 6.25
N MET A 167 13.42 -5.19 5.41
CA MET A 167 14.13 -3.91 5.53
C MET A 167 13.36 -2.89 6.38
N MET A 168 12.13 -3.19 6.75
CA MET A 168 11.24 -2.30 7.51
C MET A 168 11.34 -2.55 9.00
#